data_e22ad169187b109e1346d6b3f4cecf11
#
_entry.id   e22ad169187b109e1346d6b3f4cecf11
#
_cell.length_a   1.000
_cell.length_b   1.000
_cell.length_c   1.000
_cell.angle_alpha   90.00
_cell.angle_beta   90.00
_cell.angle_gamma   90.00
#
_symmetry.space_group_name_H-M   'P 1'
#
loop_
_entity.id
_entity.type
_entity.pdbx_description
1 polymer ?
#
loop_
_entity_poly.entity_id
_entity_poly.type
_entity_poly.pdbx_seq_one_letter_code
_entity_poly.pdbx_strand_id
1 'polypeptide(L)'
;MNNKISVVALIALIGVGCNQEKNIEIASESFTERELSICKNSKCPEVTINYVEVVGDAEVSEKINAKIKNFIFTSLLMGEDTIPSAKTIQEAATGFIEAYNADKAEFPDMAGEYFAEISVNEIYTSKELLCFEMRQYLFTGGAHGYGTTSFMNIDPKTGAELSAKELFKNPKEFTDFAESKFRAQQQITEDQSINDHGFWFENDTFHLPKSVGFTQDSLIFVYNQYDIASYAEGPIELKIAMKDAEPFLRAK
;
A
#
# COMPACT_ATOMS: atom_id res chain seq x y z
N MET A 1 -31.60 78.55 -2.00
CA MET A 1 -30.32 77.85 -1.84
C MET A 1 -30.55 76.57 -1.05
N ASN A 2 -30.71 75.44 -1.74
CA ASN A 2 -30.99 74.13 -1.12
C ASN A 2 -29.74 73.26 -1.24
N ASN A 3 -29.06 73.06 -0.13
CA ASN A 3 -27.96 72.08 -0.03
C ASN A 3 -28.55 70.66 0.11
N LYS A 4 -28.32 69.83 -0.89
CA LYS A 4 -28.56 68.37 -0.80
C LYS A 4 -27.27 67.74 -0.32
N ILE A 5 -27.30 67.15 0.88
CA ILE A 5 -26.26 66.31 1.43
C ILE A 5 -26.49 64.91 0.91
N SER A 6 -25.60 64.39 0.05
CA SER A 6 -25.57 63.01 -0.39
C SER A 6 -24.78 62.17 0.62
N VAL A 7 -25.48 61.26 1.28
CA VAL A 7 -24.85 60.22 2.14
C VAL A 7 -24.46 59.06 1.27
N VAL A 8 -23.18 58.83 1.11
CA VAL A 8 -22.60 57.63 0.46
C VAL A 8 -22.51 56.55 1.52
N ALA A 9 -23.36 55.55 1.43
CA ALA A 9 -23.28 54.34 2.26
C ALA A 9 -22.19 53.42 1.69
N LEU A 10 -21.08 53.27 2.45
CA LEU A 10 -20.01 52.32 2.15
C LEU A 10 -20.45 50.93 2.62
N ILE A 11 -20.89 50.06 1.70
CA ILE A 11 -21.17 48.66 1.99
C ILE A 11 -19.86 47.91 2.03
N ALA A 12 -19.38 47.56 3.23
CA ALA A 12 -18.27 46.63 3.43
C ALA A 12 -18.75 45.20 3.11
N LEU A 13 -18.39 44.68 1.98
CA LEU A 13 -18.52 43.25 1.65
C LEU A 13 -17.51 42.46 2.52
N ILE A 14 -18.02 41.88 3.60
CA ILE A 14 -17.29 40.86 4.37
C ILE A 14 -17.36 39.59 3.54
N GLY A 15 -16.27 39.31 2.83
CA GLY A 15 -16.06 38.02 2.16
C GLY A 15 -15.94 36.93 3.23
N VAL A 16 -17.02 36.19 3.48
CA VAL A 16 -16.98 34.93 4.21
C VAL A 16 -16.30 33.94 3.27
N GLY A 17 -14.99 33.76 3.43
CA GLY A 17 -14.26 32.68 2.80
C GLY A 17 -14.80 31.36 3.39
N CYS A 18 -15.69 30.69 2.69
CA CYS A 18 -15.97 29.28 2.96
C CYS A 18 -14.66 28.52 2.74
N ASN A 19 -14.06 28.08 3.82
CA ASN A 19 -13.05 27.03 3.79
C ASN A 19 -13.81 25.75 3.42
N GLN A 20 -14.01 25.49 2.12
CA GLN A 20 -14.48 24.19 1.65
C GLN A 20 -13.36 23.20 2.01
N GLU A 21 -13.62 22.33 2.98
CA GLU A 21 -12.82 21.11 3.13
C GLU A 21 -12.84 20.44 1.74
N LYS A 22 -11.70 20.43 1.08
CA LYS A 22 -11.56 19.75 -0.19
C LYS A 22 -11.62 18.26 0.12
N ASN A 23 -12.74 17.64 -0.18
CA ASN A 23 -12.92 16.20 -0.01
C ASN A 23 -11.93 15.47 -0.90
N ILE A 24 -11.28 14.47 -0.33
CA ILE A 24 -10.50 13.49 -1.09
C ILE A 24 -11.49 12.54 -1.75
N GLU A 25 -11.35 12.37 -3.05
CA GLU A 25 -12.06 11.37 -3.87
C GLU A 25 -11.06 10.34 -4.37
N ILE A 26 -11.50 9.11 -4.57
CA ILE A 26 -10.67 8.00 -5.01
C ILE A 26 -11.23 7.47 -6.32
N ALA A 27 -10.43 7.54 -7.38
CA ALA A 27 -10.75 7.00 -8.69
C ALA A 27 -9.98 5.69 -8.93
N SER A 28 -10.62 4.72 -9.58
CA SER A 28 -9.97 3.46 -9.97
C SER A 28 -9.37 3.59 -11.35
N GLU A 29 -8.13 3.16 -11.49
CA GLU A 29 -7.36 3.16 -12.72
C GLU A 29 -6.83 1.75 -13.01
N SER A 30 -6.59 1.45 -14.28
CA SER A 30 -5.99 0.18 -14.70
C SER A 30 -5.01 0.40 -15.85
N PHE A 31 -4.03 -0.49 -15.92
CA PHE A 31 -3.05 -0.53 -17.00
C PHE A 31 -2.72 -1.98 -17.35
N THR A 32 -2.52 -2.26 -18.63
CA THR A 32 -2.01 -3.56 -19.09
C THR A 32 -0.90 -3.37 -20.15
N GLU A 33 -0.08 -4.42 -20.34
CA GLU A 33 0.98 -4.45 -21.36
C GLU A 33 0.48 -4.12 -22.78
N ARG A 34 -0.83 -4.36 -23.04
CA ARG A 34 -1.45 -4.10 -24.38
C ARG A 34 -1.45 -2.63 -24.76
N GLU A 35 -1.32 -1.74 -23.80
CA GLU A 35 -1.22 -0.31 -24.03
C GLU A 35 0.16 0.12 -24.56
N LEU A 36 1.18 -0.74 -24.38
CA LEU A 36 2.53 -0.46 -24.81
C LEU A 36 2.74 -0.68 -26.31
N SER A 37 3.43 0.25 -26.95
CA SER A 37 3.75 0.16 -28.39
C SER A 37 4.62 -1.05 -28.73
N ILE A 38 5.52 -1.46 -27.81
CA ILE A 38 6.41 -2.62 -27.99
C ILE A 38 5.65 -3.95 -28.03
N CYS A 39 4.43 -4.01 -27.47
CA CYS A 39 3.60 -5.20 -27.40
C CYS A 39 2.56 -5.30 -28.55
N LYS A 40 2.43 -4.27 -29.39
CA LYS A 40 1.43 -4.29 -30.48
C LYS A 40 1.69 -5.34 -31.56
N ASN A 41 2.96 -5.66 -31.83
CA ASN A 41 3.38 -6.57 -32.89
C ASN A 41 4.26 -7.73 -32.39
N SER A 42 4.39 -7.89 -31.08
CA SER A 42 5.16 -8.94 -30.42
C SER A 42 4.41 -9.48 -29.22
N LYS A 43 4.66 -10.75 -28.87
CA LYS A 43 4.13 -11.33 -27.64
C LYS A 43 4.94 -10.78 -26.47
N CYS A 44 4.27 -10.10 -25.57
CA CYS A 44 4.84 -9.62 -24.31
C CYS A 44 4.42 -10.53 -23.14
N PRO A 45 5.20 -10.56 -22.06
CA PRO A 45 4.73 -11.07 -20.77
C PRO A 45 3.52 -10.27 -20.29
N GLU A 46 2.62 -10.93 -19.58
CA GLU A 46 1.41 -10.30 -19.06
C GLU A 46 1.76 -9.37 -17.89
N VAL A 47 1.31 -8.13 -17.97
CA VAL A 47 1.42 -7.13 -16.91
C VAL A 47 0.04 -6.53 -16.68
N THR A 48 -0.50 -6.73 -15.47
CA THR A 48 -1.78 -6.17 -15.06
C THR A 48 -1.58 -5.30 -13.81
N ILE A 49 -1.97 -4.03 -13.89
CA ILE A 49 -1.86 -3.07 -12.80
C ILE A 49 -3.23 -2.45 -12.58
N ASN A 50 -3.81 -2.69 -11.40
CA ASN A 50 -5.05 -2.05 -10.95
C ASN A 50 -4.70 -1.17 -9.75
N TYR A 51 -5.00 0.11 -9.82
CA TYR A 51 -4.62 1.03 -8.76
C TYR A 51 -5.66 2.13 -8.58
N VAL A 52 -5.54 2.87 -7.51
CA VAL A 52 -6.38 4.04 -7.25
C VAL A 52 -5.57 5.32 -7.45
N GLU A 53 -6.23 6.35 -7.95
CA GLU A 53 -5.74 7.72 -7.98
C GLU A 53 -6.55 8.58 -7.02
N VAL A 54 -5.85 9.32 -6.17
CA VAL A 54 -6.46 10.24 -5.21
C VAL A 54 -6.63 11.60 -5.88
N VAL A 55 -7.84 12.15 -5.80
CA VAL A 55 -8.21 13.43 -6.39
C VAL A 55 -8.74 14.36 -5.28
N GLY A 56 -8.50 15.66 -5.39
CA GLY A 56 -8.99 16.64 -4.41
C GLY A 56 -7.99 17.76 -4.13
N ASP A 57 -7.48 17.90 -2.90
CA ASP A 57 -6.43 18.86 -2.61
C ASP A 57 -5.16 18.49 -3.39
N ALA A 58 -4.70 19.40 -4.25
CA ALA A 58 -3.61 19.12 -5.19
C ALA A 58 -2.31 18.68 -4.49
N GLU A 59 -1.93 19.32 -3.39
CA GLU A 59 -0.70 19.00 -2.67
C GLU A 59 -0.78 17.64 -1.97
N VAL A 60 -1.92 17.35 -1.33
CA VAL A 60 -2.16 16.08 -0.62
C VAL A 60 -2.28 14.93 -1.62
N SER A 61 -3.08 15.11 -2.68
CA SER A 61 -3.29 14.10 -3.73
C SER A 61 -1.98 13.75 -4.44
N GLU A 62 -1.16 14.74 -4.78
CA GLU A 62 0.15 14.52 -5.42
C GLU A 62 1.08 13.67 -4.54
N LYS A 63 1.14 13.98 -3.23
CA LYS A 63 1.96 13.21 -2.28
C LYS A 63 1.51 11.75 -2.17
N ILE A 64 0.20 11.51 -2.10
CA ILE A 64 -0.35 10.15 -1.99
C ILE A 64 -0.11 9.39 -3.31
N ASN A 65 -0.46 10.00 -4.44
CA ASN A 65 -0.29 9.40 -5.77
C ASN A 65 1.18 9.10 -6.10
N ALA A 66 2.12 9.94 -5.65
CA ALA A 66 3.55 9.68 -5.79
C ALA A 66 3.97 8.40 -5.03
N LYS A 67 3.42 8.14 -3.84
CA LYS A 67 3.70 6.92 -3.07
C LYS A 67 3.10 5.68 -3.74
N ILE A 68 1.86 5.77 -4.25
CA ILE A 68 1.21 4.70 -4.99
C ILE A 68 2.03 4.35 -6.25
N LYS A 69 2.41 5.35 -7.03
CA LYS A 69 3.23 5.17 -8.23
C LYS A 69 4.62 4.60 -7.89
N ASN A 70 5.23 5.07 -6.81
CA ASN A 70 6.53 4.53 -6.37
C ASN A 70 6.45 3.05 -6.00
N PHE A 71 5.39 2.60 -5.34
CA PHE A 71 5.17 1.17 -5.10
C PHE A 71 5.10 0.39 -6.41
N ILE A 72 4.31 0.85 -7.40
CA ILE A 72 4.19 0.20 -8.71
C ILE A 72 5.55 0.16 -9.42
N PHE A 73 6.30 1.26 -9.43
CA PHE A 73 7.61 1.33 -10.08
C PHE A 73 8.63 0.39 -9.42
N THR A 74 8.64 0.35 -8.09
CA THR A 74 9.51 -0.55 -7.33
C THR A 74 9.15 -2.02 -7.56
N SER A 75 7.85 -2.33 -7.67
CA SER A 75 7.39 -3.70 -7.95
C SER A 75 7.85 -4.23 -9.31
N LEU A 76 7.95 -3.36 -10.33
CA LEU A 76 8.38 -3.72 -11.68
C LEU A 76 9.88 -3.55 -11.91
N LEU A 77 10.62 -3.06 -10.90
CA LEU A 77 12.06 -2.83 -11.03
C LEU A 77 12.81 -4.16 -11.11
N MET A 78 13.55 -4.34 -12.19
CA MET A 78 14.37 -5.52 -12.44
C MET A 78 15.87 -5.18 -12.34
N GLY A 79 16.66 -6.17 -11.95
CA GLY A 79 18.11 -6.01 -11.83
C GLY A 79 18.58 -5.63 -10.42
N GLU A 80 19.79 -5.05 -10.34
CA GLU A 80 20.45 -4.73 -9.06
C GLU A 80 20.10 -3.34 -8.50
N ASP A 81 19.42 -2.51 -9.29
CA ASP A 81 19.03 -1.17 -8.86
C ASP A 81 17.97 -1.26 -7.76
N THR A 82 18.10 -0.40 -6.75
CA THR A 82 17.16 -0.32 -5.62
C THR A 82 16.22 0.87 -5.72
N ILE A 83 16.46 1.78 -6.68
CA ILE A 83 15.68 3.01 -6.87
C ILE A 83 15.14 3.05 -8.30
N PRO A 84 13.81 3.08 -8.49
CA PRO A 84 13.24 3.16 -9.82
C PRO A 84 13.64 4.46 -10.55
N SER A 85 14.07 4.35 -11.79
CA SER A 85 14.30 5.51 -12.67
C SER A 85 13.05 5.92 -13.45
N ALA A 86 12.06 5.02 -13.57
CA ALA A 86 10.80 5.25 -14.26
C ALA A 86 10.02 6.44 -13.67
N LYS A 87 9.38 7.22 -14.53
CA LYS A 87 8.55 8.37 -14.17
C LYS A 87 7.07 8.13 -14.47
N THR A 88 6.77 7.09 -15.24
CA THR A 88 5.41 6.69 -15.61
C THR A 88 5.24 5.19 -15.47
N ILE A 89 3.99 4.73 -15.32
CA ILE A 89 3.65 3.31 -15.29
C ILE A 89 4.08 2.63 -16.59
N GLN A 90 3.91 3.31 -17.72
CA GLN A 90 4.33 2.84 -19.04
C GLN A 90 5.85 2.59 -19.10
N GLU A 91 6.66 3.51 -18.55
CA GLU A 91 8.12 3.33 -18.48
C GLU A 91 8.50 2.14 -17.58
N ALA A 92 7.89 2.00 -16.39
CA ALA A 92 8.16 0.90 -15.49
C ALA A 92 7.79 -0.46 -16.13
N ALA A 93 6.60 -0.56 -16.75
CA ALA A 93 6.17 -1.77 -17.44
C ALA A 93 7.03 -2.08 -18.68
N THR A 94 7.48 -1.04 -19.40
CA THR A 94 8.42 -1.22 -20.52
C THR A 94 9.74 -1.82 -20.03
N GLY A 95 10.30 -1.29 -18.95
CA GLY A 95 11.54 -1.82 -18.37
C GLY A 95 11.43 -3.29 -17.92
N PHE A 96 10.30 -3.67 -17.32
CA PHE A 96 10.02 -5.07 -16.97
C PHE A 96 9.99 -5.99 -18.20
N ILE A 97 9.35 -5.55 -19.29
CA ILE A 97 9.27 -6.31 -20.54
C ILE A 97 10.64 -6.37 -21.26
N GLU A 98 11.41 -5.29 -21.22
CA GLU A 98 12.76 -5.27 -21.79
C GLU A 98 13.69 -6.23 -21.04
N ALA A 99 13.59 -6.31 -19.72
CA ALA A 99 14.33 -7.28 -18.91
C ALA A 99 13.95 -8.72 -19.30
N TYR A 100 12.65 -9.03 -19.43
CA TYR A 100 12.23 -10.34 -19.95
C TYR A 100 12.82 -10.65 -21.32
N ASN A 101 12.79 -9.69 -22.25
CA ASN A 101 13.32 -9.90 -23.60
C ASN A 101 14.83 -10.16 -23.59
N ALA A 102 15.57 -9.48 -22.71
CA ALA A 102 17.01 -9.70 -22.52
C ALA A 102 17.30 -11.11 -21.99
N ASP A 103 16.60 -11.51 -20.92
CA ASP A 103 16.75 -12.84 -20.34
C ASP A 103 16.33 -13.95 -21.32
N LYS A 104 15.27 -13.73 -22.07
CA LYS A 104 14.82 -14.68 -23.10
C LYS A 104 15.82 -14.82 -24.26
N ALA A 105 16.54 -13.76 -24.60
CA ALA A 105 17.58 -13.80 -25.61
C ALA A 105 18.85 -14.53 -25.10
N GLU A 106 19.19 -14.36 -23.83
CA GLU A 106 20.33 -15.01 -23.18
C GLU A 106 20.03 -16.50 -22.87
N PHE A 107 18.79 -16.79 -22.43
CA PHE A 107 18.32 -18.12 -22.04
C PHE A 107 17.11 -18.57 -22.88
N PRO A 108 17.27 -18.96 -24.14
CA PRO A 108 16.15 -19.30 -25.04
C PRO A 108 15.26 -20.44 -24.54
N ASP A 109 15.82 -21.35 -23.72
CA ASP A 109 15.10 -22.49 -23.13
C ASP A 109 14.47 -22.14 -21.76
N MET A 110 14.47 -20.89 -21.35
CA MET A 110 13.85 -20.42 -20.11
C MET A 110 12.39 -20.89 -20.03
N ALA A 111 12.06 -21.58 -18.94
CA ALA A 111 10.69 -22.06 -18.69
C ALA A 111 9.77 -20.90 -18.26
N GLY A 112 8.69 -20.74 -18.98
CA GLY A 112 7.65 -19.76 -18.68
C GLY A 112 7.95 -18.34 -19.17
N GLU A 113 6.91 -17.54 -19.24
CA GLU A 113 6.98 -16.12 -19.51
C GLU A 113 6.94 -15.37 -18.18
N TYR A 114 7.54 -14.19 -18.14
CA TYR A 114 7.36 -13.28 -17.01
C TYR A 114 5.88 -12.93 -16.84
N PHE A 115 5.51 -12.65 -15.62
CA PHE A 115 4.16 -12.25 -15.24
C PHE A 115 4.22 -11.25 -14.10
N ALA A 116 3.39 -10.20 -14.17
CA ALA A 116 3.25 -9.23 -13.10
C ALA A 116 1.78 -8.86 -12.89
N GLU A 117 1.31 -9.02 -11.66
CA GLU A 117 0.02 -8.52 -11.20
C GLU A 117 0.24 -7.61 -10.00
N ILE A 118 -0.21 -6.36 -10.11
CA ILE A 118 -0.04 -5.35 -9.07
C ILE A 118 -1.40 -4.73 -8.78
N SER A 119 -1.73 -4.58 -7.51
CA SER A 119 -2.94 -3.87 -7.11
C SER A 119 -2.69 -2.92 -5.94
N VAL A 120 -3.32 -1.75 -6.01
CA VAL A 120 -3.41 -0.80 -4.90
C VAL A 120 -4.87 -0.41 -4.72
N ASN A 121 -5.44 -0.79 -3.59
CA ASN A 121 -6.84 -0.55 -3.27
C ASN A 121 -6.97 0.24 -1.96
N GLU A 122 -7.86 1.21 -1.92
CA GLU A 122 -8.30 1.79 -0.66
C GLU A 122 -9.19 0.79 0.07
N ILE A 123 -8.86 0.48 1.32
CA ILE A 123 -9.60 -0.49 2.15
C ILE A 123 -10.21 0.14 3.40
N TYR A 124 -9.82 1.38 3.74
CA TYR A 124 -10.40 2.12 4.84
C TYR A 124 -10.23 3.62 4.64
N THR A 125 -11.30 4.36 4.87
CA THR A 125 -11.33 5.83 4.84
C THR A 125 -12.04 6.39 6.06
N SER A 126 -11.37 7.33 6.73
CA SER A 126 -11.93 8.19 7.76
C SER A 126 -11.40 9.62 7.62
N LYS A 127 -11.84 10.53 8.49
CA LYS A 127 -11.29 11.91 8.53
C LYS A 127 -9.84 11.99 9.00
N GLU A 128 -9.32 10.92 9.61
CA GLU A 128 -8.01 10.89 10.27
C GLU A 128 -7.06 9.86 9.63
N LEU A 129 -7.57 8.95 8.81
CA LEU A 129 -6.81 7.85 8.25
C LEU A 129 -7.37 7.39 6.91
N LEU A 130 -6.48 7.28 5.91
CA LEU A 130 -6.68 6.48 4.70
C LEU A 130 -5.76 5.26 4.79
N CYS A 131 -6.29 4.07 4.52
CA CYS A 131 -5.50 2.85 4.44
C CYS A 131 -5.60 2.24 3.05
N PHE A 132 -4.45 2.02 2.43
CA PHE A 132 -4.34 1.34 1.14
C PHE A 132 -3.71 -0.04 1.34
N GLU A 133 -4.34 -1.06 0.75
CA GLU A 133 -3.72 -2.37 0.57
C GLU A 133 -2.94 -2.36 -0.73
N MET A 134 -1.67 -2.76 -0.66
CA MET A 134 -0.75 -2.83 -1.79
C MET A 134 -0.32 -4.27 -1.98
N ARG A 135 -0.66 -4.86 -3.11
CA ARG A 135 -0.31 -6.24 -3.48
C ARG A 135 0.51 -6.27 -4.75
N GLN A 136 1.43 -7.18 -4.78
CA GLN A 136 2.11 -7.58 -6.01
C GLN A 136 2.25 -9.10 -6.05
N TYR A 137 2.19 -9.65 -7.25
CA TYR A 137 2.60 -11.01 -7.55
C TYR A 137 3.41 -11.00 -8.84
N LEU A 138 4.63 -11.51 -8.79
CA LEU A 138 5.53 -11.56 -9.92
C LEU A 138 6.03 -12.98 -10.13
N PHE A 139 6.15 -13.36 -11.39
CA PHE A 139 6.91 -14.51 -11.84
C PHE A 139 7.97 -14.03 -12.84
N THR A 140 9.22 -14.24 -12.50
CA THR A 140 10.38 -13.84 -13.33
C THR A 140 11.28 -15.03 -13.64
N GLY A 141 10.66 -16.20 -13.78
CA GLY A 141 11.36 -17.47 -13.97
C GLY A 141 11.53 -18.24 -12.67
N GLY A 142 12.06 -19.45 -12.76
CA GLY A 142 12.27 -20.33 -11.61
C GLY A 142 11.07 -21.24 -11.31
N ALA A 143 11.01 -21.76 -10.08
CA ALA A 143 10.05 -22.79 -9.68
C ALA A 143 8.64 -22.25 -9.38
N HIS A 144 8.54 -20.98 -8.93
CA HIS A 144 7.27 -20.35 -8.55
C HIS A 144 7.41 -18.83 -8.56
N GLY A 145 6.28 -18.12 -8.62
CA GLY A 145 6.22 -16.67 -8.42
C GLY A 145 6.34 -16.29 -6.94
N TYR A 146 6.43 -15.00 -6.70
CA TYR A 146 6.48 -14.42 -5.37
C TYR A 146 5.48 -13.28 -5.24
N GLY A 147 4.65 -13.38 -4.20
CA GLY A 147 3.64 -12.38 -3.88
C GLY A 147 3.92 -11.68 -2.55
N THR A 148 3.60 -10.40 -2.48
CA THR A 148 3.60 -9.64 -1.22
C THR A 148 2.33 -8.85 -1.05
N THR A 149 1.91 -8.71 0.21
CA THR A 149 0.87 -7.77 0.65
C THR A 149 1.48 -6.84 1.68
N SER A 150 1.25 -5.56 1.52
CA SER A 150 1.62 -4.53 2.48
C SER A 150 0.52 -3.48 2.58
N PHE A 151 0.60 -2.61 3.59
CA PHE A 151 -0.41 -1.58 3.83
C PHE A 151 0.28 -0.22 3.98
N MET A 152 -0.35 0.80 3.41
CA MET A 152 0.08 2.18 3.53
C MET A 152 -1.01 2.98 4.24
N ASN A 153 -0.66 3.55 5.39
CA ASN A 153 -1.55 4.35 6.22
C ASN A 153 -1.19 5.82 6.07
N ILE A 154 -2.14 6.64 5.66
CA ILE A 154 -1.92 8.05 5.30
C ILE A 154 -2.81 8.96 6.14
N ASP A 155 -2.24 10.06 6.62
CA ASP A 155 -2.99 11.19 7.14
C ASP A 155 -3.66 11.94 5.97
N PRO A 156 -4.99 11.93 5.86
CA PRO A 156 -5.70 12.56 4.74
C PRO A 156 -5.57 14.07 4.68
N LYS A 157 -5.12 14.72 5.75
CA LYS A 157 -4.94 16.18 5.82
C LYS A 157 -3.58 16.63 5.26
N THR A 158 -2.58 15.78 5.37
CA THR A 158 -1.20 16.14 5.02
C THR A 158 -0.60 15.29 3.89
N GLY A 159 -1.20 14.13 3.58
CA GLY A 159 -0.64 13.13 2.67
C GLY A 159 0.60 12.42 3.22
N ALA A 160 0.89 12.60 4.51
CA ALA A 160 2.02 11.94 5.18
C ALA A 160 1.66 10.50 5.53
N GLU A 161 2.65 9.61 5.40
CA GLU A 161 2.51 8.23 5.87
C GLU A 161 2.66 8.16 7.39
N LEU A 162 1.79 7.38 8.01
CA LEU A 162 1.71 7.21 9.45
C LEU A 162 2.49 5.97 9.89
N SER A 163 3.46 6.18 10.75
CA SER A 163 4.25 5.11 11.37
C SER A 163 3.48 4.41 12.50
N ALA A 164 3.97 3.25 12.94
CA ALA A 164 3.40 2.56 14.11
C ALA A 164 3.34 3.44 15.36
N LYS A 165 4.30 4.39 15.55
CA LYS A 165 4.29 5.34 16.68
C LYS A 165 3.17 6.36 16.60
N GLU A 166 2.68 6.64 15.39
CA GLU A 166 1.58 7.57 15.15
C GLU A 166 0.22 6.85 15.17
N LEU A 167 0.21 5.55 14.90
CA LEU A 167 -0.99 4.72 14.94
C LEU A 167 -1.29 4.20 16.35
N PHE A 168 -0.28 3.79 17.11
CA PHE A 168 -0.46 3.15 18.42
C PHE A 168 0.03 4.05 19.57
N LYS A 169 -0.70 4.04 20.69
CA LYS A 169 -0.34 4.75 21.92
C LYS A 169 0.98 4.25 22.50
N ASN A 170 1.12 2.94 22.56
CA ASN A 170 2.32 2.23 23.00
C ASN A 170 2.55 1.02 22.08
N PRO A 171 3.44 1.14 21.08
CA PRO A 171 3.69 0.05 20.13
C PRO A 171 4.14 -1.26 20.78
N LYS A 172 4.93 -1.18 21.87
CA LYS A 172 5.38 -2.39 22.58
C LYS A 172 4.22 -3.13 23.23
N GLU A 173 3.40 -2.42 23.98
CA GLU A 173 2.22 -2.98 24.64
C GLU A 173 1.24 -3.59 23.63
N PHE A 174 1.09 -2.94 22.49
CA PHE A 174 0.29 -3.48 21.40
C PHE A 174 0.92 -4.75 20.81
N THR A 175 2.25 -4.82 20.67
CA THR A 175 2.94 -6.03 20.19
C THR A 175 2.73 -7.20 21.15
N ASP A 176 2.86 -6.97 22.46
CA ASP A 176 2.64 -7.99 23.48
C ASP A 176 1.17 -8.52 23.44
N PHE A 177 0.22 -7.61 23.24
CA PHE A 177 -1.19 -7.98 23.03
C PHE A 177 -1.41 -8.76 21.73
N ALA A 178 -0.80 -8.31 20.63
CA ALA A 178 -0.90 -8.96 19.33
C ALA A 178 -0.30 -10.37 19.34
N GLU A 179 0.79 -10.60 20.09
CA GLU A 179 1.33 -11.94 20.30
C GLU A 179 0.29 -12.88 20.92
N SER A 180 -0.45 -12.43 21.94
CA SER A 180 -1.50 -13.24 22.56
C SER A 180 -2.59 -13.64 21.56
N LYS A 181 -2.93 -12.73 20.62
CA LYS A 181 -3.90 -13.00 19.54
C LYS A 181 -3.35 -13.95 18.49
N PHE A 182 -2.06 -13.79 18.11
CA PHE A 182 -1.38 -14.70 17.20
C PHE A 182 -1.32 -16.10 17.76
N ARG A 183 -0.87 -16.26 19.02
CA ARG A 183 -0.82 -17.56 19.71
C ARG A 183 -2.20 -18.22 19.76
N ALA A 184 -3.23 -17.46 20.11
CA ALA A 184 -4.60 -17.98 20.13
C ALA A 184 -5.08 -18.43 18.72
N GLN A 185 -4.78 -17.65 17.69
CA GLN A 185 -5.15 -17.97 16.31
C GLN A 185 -4.40 -19.19 15.79
N GLN A 186 -3.11 -19.33 16.15
CA GLN A 186 -2.26 -20.45 15.72
C GLN A 186 -2.29 -21.65 16.69
N GLN A 187 -3.11 -21.59 17.75
CA GLN A 187 -3.26 -22.65 18.76
C GLN A 187 -1.95 -22.96 19.52
N ILE A 188 -1.10 -21.95 19.73
CA ILE A 188 0.15 -22.03 20.50
C ILE A 188 -0.14 -21.59 21.93
N THR A 189 0.12 -22.44 22.92
CA THR A 189 -0.07 -22.09 24.33
C THR A 189 1.03 -21.16 24.85
N GLU A 190 0.81 -20.47 25.98
CA GLU A 190 1.78 -19.50 26.51
C GLU A 190 3.11 -20.13 26.92
N ASP A 191 3.11 -21.41 27.27
CA ASP A 191 4.30 -22.18 27.69
C ASP A 191 5.08 -22.81 26.52
N GLN A 192 4.53 -22.74 25.29
CA GLN A 192 5.19 -23.23 24.09
C GLN A 192 6.05 -22.14 23.44
N SER A 193 7.09 -22.57 22.69
CA SER A 193 7.84 -21.70 21.80
C SER A 193 6.90 -21.06 20.78
N ILE A 194 7.13 -19.79 20.42
CA ILE A 194 6.37 -19.14 19.32
C ILE A 194 6.68 -19.83 17.98
N ASN A 195 7.83 -20.49 17.89
CA ASN A 195 8.28 -21.23 16.70
C ASN A 195 7.75 -22.67 16.63
N ASP A 196 6.95 -23.12 17.61
CA ASP A 196 6.21 -24.36 17.43
C ASP A 196 5.27 -24.23 16.22
N HIS A 197 4.90 -25.32 15.63
CA HIS A 197 4.07 -25.37 14.44
C HIS A 197 4.76 -24.87 13.14
N GLY A 198 6.10 -24.81 13.11
CA GLY A 198 6.87 -24.55 11.89
C GLY A 198 7.15 -23.10 11.59
N PHE A 199 6.94 -22.21 12.57
CA PHE A 199 7.38 -20.83 12.48
C PHE A 199 8.87 -20.68 12.76
N TRP A 200 9.45 -19.51 12.38
CA TRP A 200 10.86 -19.18 12.62
C TRP A 200 11.08 -17.71 13.00
N PHE A 201 10.33 -17.23 13.98
CA PHE A 201 10.62 -15.93 14.57
C PHE A 201 12.05 -15.89 15.10
N GLU A 202 12.78 -14.81 14.80
CA GLU A 202 14.16 -14.65 15.21
C GLU A 202 14.28 -14.65 16.76
N ASN A 203 15.22 -15.42 17.30
CA ASN A 203 15.42 -15.61 18.74
C ASN A 203 14.16 -16.05 19.51
N ASP A 204 13.26 -16.77 18.85
CA ASP A 204 11.97 -17.20 19.44
C ASP A 204 11.16 -16.01 20.00
N THR A 205 11.24 -14.86 19.33
CA THR A 205 10.61 -13.62 19.78
C THR A 205 9.61 -13.12 18.76
N PHE A 206 8.34 -13.00 19.18
CA PHE A 206 7.29 -12.47 18.32
C PHE A 206 7.57 -11.02 17.89
N HIS A 207 7.29 -10.72 16.65
CA HIS A 207 7.25 -9.36 16.12
C HIS A 207 6.11 -9.20 15.12
N LEU A 208 5.56 -8.01 15.04
CA LEU A 208 4.58 -7.66 14.01
C LEU A 208 5.27 -7.37 12.66
N PRO A 209 4.56 -7.60 11.53
CA PRO A 209 4.96 -7.07 10.24
C PRO A 209 5.12 -5.55 10.27
N LYS A 210 5.87 -5.00 9.30
CA LYS A 210 6.16 -3.55 9.25
C LYS A 210 4.93 -2.69 8.99
N SER A 211 3.90 -3.24 8.36
CA SER A 211 2.69 -2.52 7.99
C SER A 211 1.43 -3.17 8.57
N VAL A 212 0.40 -2.39 8.77
CA VAL A 212 -0.90 -2.81 9.29
C VAL A 212 -2.02 -2.31 8.40
N GLY A 213 -2.94 -3.19 8.01
CA GLY A 213 -4.17 -2.85 7.33
C GLY A 213 -5.28 -2.49 8.32
N PHE A 214 -5.98 -1.41 8.04
CA PHE A 214 -7.19 -1.02 8.75
C PHE A 214 -8.41 -1.37 7.92
N THR A 215 -9.41 -1.99 8.55
CA THR A 215 -10.74 -2.16 8.00
C THR A 215 -11.77 -1.63 9.01
N GLN A 216 -13.06 -1.63 8.65
CA GLN A 216 -14.09 -1.18 9.59
C GLN A 216 -14.17 -2.04 10.87
N ASP A 217 -13.86 -3.32 10.77
CA ASP A 217 -14.06 -4.28 11.85
C ASP A 217 -12.78 -4.88 12.41
N SER A 218 -11.62 -4.66 11.79
CA SER A 218 -10.37 -5.30 12.20
C SER A 218 -9.10 -4.56 11.77
N LEU A 219 -8.01 -4.87 12.46
CA LEU A 219 -6.64 -4.68 12.00
C LEU A 219 -6.16 -5.98 11.35
N ILE A 220 -5.40 -5.86 10.26
CA ILE A 220 -4.85 -6.97 9.49
C ILE A 220 -3.33 -6.80 9.43
N PHE A 221 -2.60 -7.85 9.80
CA PHE A 221 -1.16 -7.95 9.65
C PHE A 221 -0.85 -9.16 8.78
N VAL A 222 -0.06 -8.97 7.74
CA VAL A 222 0.32 -10.05 6.82
C VAL A 222 1.81 -10.30 6.91
N TYR A 223 2.16 -11.51 7.33
CA TYR A 223 3.50 -12.08 7.13
C TYR A 223 3.50 -12.71 5.75
N ASN A 224 4.28 -12.16 4.84
CA ASN A 224 4.39 -12.70 3.49
C ASN A 224 5.13 -14.05 3.50
N GLN A 225 5.13 -14.73 2.37
CA GLN A 225 5.89 -15.97 2.21
C GLN A 225 7.35 -15.73 2.59
N TYR A 226 7.93 -16.66 3.35
CA TYR A 226 9.27 -16.59 3.93
C TYR A 226 9.50 -15.58 5.05
N ASP A 227 8.52 -14.78 5.47
CA ASP A 227 8.71 -13.88 6.61
C ASP A 227 8.90 -14.66 7.92
N ILE A 228 8.01 -15.61 8.20
CA ILE A 228 8.01 -16.39 9.44
C ILE A 228 7.72 -17.89 9.24
N ALA A 229 7.52 -18.35 8.00
CA ALA A 229 7.24 -19.75 7.68
C ALA A 229 7.67 -20.08 6.24
N SER A 230 7.64 -21.37 5.87
CA SER A 230 8.00 -21.84 4.54
C SER A 230 7.06 -21.29 3.46
N TYR A 231 7.53 -21.27 2.21
CA TYR A 231 6.71 -20.88 1.06
C TYR A 231 5.41 -21.69 0.97
N ALA A 232 5.46 -22.96 1.34
CA ALA A 232 4.32 -23.87 1.24
C ALA A 232 3.17 -23.50 2.20
N GLU A 233 3.46 -22.81 3.30
CA GLU A 233 2.45 -22.31 4.24
C GLU A 233 1.69 -21.10 3.69
N GLY A 234 2.22 -20.47 2.64
CA GLY A 234 1.67 -19.22 2.10
C GLY A 234 1.83 -18.02 3.03
N PRO A 235 1.16 -16.89 2.72
CA PRO A 235 1.09 -15.75 3.62
C PRO A 235 0.29 -16.09 4.89
N ILE A 236 0.78 -15.64 6.05
CA ILE A 236 0.11 -15.84 7.34
C ILE A 236 -0.52 -14.52 7.77
N GLU A 237 -1.82 -14.52 7.96
CA GLU A 237 -2.59 -13.35 8.39
C GLU A 237 -2.86 -13.41 9.89
N LEU A 238 -2.54 -12.34 10.61
CA LEU A 238 -3.04 -12.07 11.95
C LEU A 238 -4.15 -11.03 11.85
N LYS A 239 -5.36 -11.42 12.22
CA LYS A 239 -6.53 -10.54 12.25
C LYS A 239 -6.94 -10.25 13.68
N ILE A 240 -7.01 -8.95 14.03
CA ILE A 240 -7.41 -8.48 15.36
C ILE A 240 -8.67 -7.65 15.22
N ALA A 241 -9.74 -8.05 15.92
CA ALA A 241 -10.99 -7.29 15.87
C ALA A 241 -10.80 -5.84 16.34
N MET A 242 -11.38 -4.88 15.63
CA MET A 242 -11.23 -3.44 15.92
C MET A 242 -11.58 -3.11 17.37
N LYS A 243 -12.68 -3.67 17.90
CA LYS A 243 -13.09 -3.50 19.30
C LYS A 243 -12.01 -3.90 20.33
N ASP A 244 -11.16 -4.87 19.97
CA ASP A 244 -10.09 -5.35 20.85
C ASP A 244 -8.81 -4.49 20.67
N ALA A 245 -8.60 -3.93 19.48
CA ALA A 245 -7.45 -3.08 19.15
C ALA A 245 -7.65 -1.61 19.57
N GLU A 246 -8.90 -1.12 19.58
CA GLU A 246 -9.25 0.29 19.84
C GLU A 246 -8.60 0.90 21.09
N PRO A 247 -8.49 0.20 22.24
CA PRO A 247 -7.80 0.73 23.43
C PRO A 247 -6.35 1.14 23.18
N PHE A 248 -5.67 0.51 22.25
CA PHE A 248 -4.26 0.73 21.91
C PHE A 248 -4.07 1.79 20.82
N LEU A 249 -5.11 2.11 20.06
CA LEU A 249 -5.03 3.07 18.95
C LEU A 249 -4.99 4.50 19.49
N ARG A 250 -4.18 5.35 18.85
CA ARG A 250 -4.37 6.79 18.95
C ARG A 250 -5.71 7.12 18.31
N ALA A 251 -6.44 8.10 18.89
CA ALA A 251 -7.72 8.54 18.29
C ALA A 251 -7.49 8.91 16.82
N LYS A 252 -8.12 8.19 15.92
CA LYS A 252 -8.03 8.32 14.46
C LYS A 252 -9.44 8.30 13.86
#